data_40d16281a5b8a4a222869c30535ee605
#
_entry.id   40d16281a5b8a4a222869c30535ee605
#
_cell.length_a   1.000
_cell.length_b   1.000
_cell.length_c   1.000
_cell.angle_alpha   90.00
_cell.angle_beta   90.00
_cell.angle_gamma   90.00
#
_symmetry.space_group_name_H-M   'P 1'
#
loop_
_entity.id
_entity.type
_entity.pdbx_description
1 polymer ?
#
loop_
_entity_poly.entity_id
_entity_poly.type
_entity_poly.pdbx_seq_one_letter_code
_entity_poly.pdbx_strand_id
1 'polypeptide(L)'
;NNPVLKPDKPWEIEGRGPMAMPFSDGVWYDDHDRLFKMWYMSGYAHSTSYATSKDGLEWEKPSLDVKPETNVVQPDKRDSSTVWLDSREPDARRRYKMFRSHYDGKSWGLSVHFSADGIHWGPPVLRTAPAEDRTTVFYNPIRQVWSYSLKTKWENVRARRYWEVTDLVEGPQWTRADEPVLWIASDRLDPLRDDLNVTPQLYNLDAVGYESLLLGLFTIWRGDNNVPTGRPKPNSIFVGFSRDGFHWDRPWRQPFIPVSERTGDWNWGNVQSAGGCCLIVGSNLYFYVSGRTGSAANRDAGGGTGLAILRRDGFASMETDTTGTLTTRPVKFTGTHLFLNAATAAGELRVEALDEARQIIPPFTLDRKSTRLNSSHRIRT
;
A
#
# COMPACT_ATOMS: atom_id res chain seq x y z
N ASN A 1 3.23 -18.38 6.41
CA ASN A 1 2.08 -18.41 7.31
C ASN A 1 1.71 -16.99 7.75
N ASN A 2 0.47 -16.57 7.48
CA ASN A 2 -0.06 -15.29 7.98
C ASN A 2 -0.69 -15.46 9.36
N PRO A 3 -0.67 -14.42 10.22
CA PRO A 3 0.05 -13.15 10.04
C PRO A 3 1.56 -13.30 10.26
N VAL A 4 2.35 -12.45 9.57
CA VAL A 4 3.83 -12.44 9.68
C VAL A 4 4.32 -11.64 10.88
N LEU A 5 3.51 -10.71 11.42
CA LEU A 5 3.77 -10.01 12.66
C LEU A 5 2.50 -9.96 13.52
N LYS A 6 2.63 -10.32 14.81
CA LYS A 6 1.54 -10.35 15.78
C LYS A 6 1.88 -9.50 17.00
N PRO A 7 0.87 -8.98 17.74
CA PRO A 7 1.12 -8.40 19.04
C PRO A 7 1.57 -9.46 20.03
N ASP A 8 2.79 -9.36 20.53
CA ASP A 8 3.42 -10.30 21.49
C ASP A 8 4.23 -9.57 22.58
N LYS A 9 4.19 -8.22 22.59
CA LYS A 9 4.88 -7.39 23.57
C LYS A 9 3.88 -6.65 24.46
N PRO A 10 4.24 -6.32 25.71
CA PRO A 10 3.34 -5.62 26.63
C PRO A 10 2.77 -4.31 26.08
N TRP A 11 3.59 -3.51 25.43
CA TRP A 11 3.15 -2.23 24.85
C TRP A 11 2.26 -2.37 23.61
N GLU A 12 2.19 -3.54 23.01
CA GLU A 12 1.32 -3.82 21.87
C GLU A 12 -0.10 -4.18 22.25
N ILE A 13 -0.37 -4.39 23.56
CA ILE A 13 -1.71 -4.64 24.09
C ILE A 13 -2.32 -3.39 24.77
N GLU A 14 -1.57 -2.30 24.82
CA GLU A 14 -2.03 -1.01 25.36
C GLU A 14 -3.04 -0.31 24.42
N GLY A 15 -3.56 0.83 24.88
CA GLY A 15 -4.52 1.63 24.13
C GLY A 15 -5.92 1.01 24.09
N ARG A 16 -6.48 0.86 22.89
CA ARG A 16 -7.84 0.35 22.69
C ARG A 16 -7.90 -1.17 22.41
N GLY A 17 -6.79 -1.85 22.47
CA GLY A 17 -6.68 -3.30 22.28
C GLY A 17 -5.39 -3.74 21.59
N PRO A 18 -5.11 -5.06 21.57
CA PRO A 18 -3.89 -5.61 21.01
C PRO A 18 -3.73 -5.26 19.53
N MET A 19 -2.53 -4.77 19.14
CA MET A 19 -2.26 -4.41 17.76
C MET A 19 -0.77 -4.41 17.43
N ALA A 20 -0.42 -5.04 16.28
CA ALA A 20 0.88 -4.94 15.62
C ALA A 20 0.65 -4.96 14.10
N MET A 21 0.17 -3.84 13.57
CA MET A 21 -0.17 -3.75 12.13
C MET A 21 0.27 -2.41 11.53
N PRO A 22 0.69 -2.38 10.24
CA PRO A 22 1.21 -1.17 9.61
C PRO A 22 0.23 0.00 9.60
N PHE A 23 -1.05 -0.23 9.37
CA PHE A 23 -2.09 0.80 9.35
C PHE A 23 -1.71 2.03 8.50
N SER A 24 -1.10 1.81 7.33
CA SER A 24 -0.49 2.75 6.39
C SER A 24 0.86 3.33 6.85
N ASP A 25 1.45 2.90 7.96
CA ASP A 25 2.77 3.38 8.39
C ASP A 25 3.85 3.10 7.35
N GLY A 26 3.89 1.88 6.84
CA GLY A 26 4.79 1.54 5.74
C GLY A 26 5.74 0.39 6.03
N VAL A 27 6.03 -0.31 4.96
CA VAL A 27 7.07 -1.34 4.92
C VAL A 27 7.97 -1.04 3.72
N TRP A 28 9.27 -0.95 3.96
CA TRP A 28 10.26 -0.59 2.96
C TRP A 28 11.44 -1.54 3.00
N TYR A 29 12.04 -1.80 1.85
CA TYR A 29 13.38 -2.37 1.78
C TYR A 29 14.39 -1.22 1.72
N ASP A 30 15.32 -1.19 2.67
CA ASP A 30 16.38 -0.22 2.73
C ASP A 30 17.65 -0.82 2.13
N ASP A 31 18.02 -0.38 0.92
CA ASP A 31 19.21 -0.87 0.22
C ASP A 31 20.51 -0.54 0.96
N HIS A 32 20.53 0.53 1.75
CA HIS A 32 21.71 0.93 2.53
C HIS A 32 21.99 -0.09 3.64
N ASP A 33 20.96 -0.45 4.40
CA ASP A 33 21.07 -1.39 5.52
C ASP A 33 20.84 -2.83 5.10
N ARG A 34 20.34 -3.06 3.86
CA ARG A 34 19.94 -4.35 3.31
C ARG A 34 18.92 -5.09 4.16
N LEU A 35 17.96 -4.35 4.66
CA LEU A 35 16.91 -4.83 5.55
C LEU A 35 15.53 -4.36 5.08
N PHE A 36 14.56 -5.20 5.28
CA PHE A 36 13.17 -4.77 5.32
C PHE A 36 12.93 -4.08 6.66
N LYS A 37 12.27 -2.95 6.62
CA LYS A 37 11.92 -2.12 7.76
C LYS A 37 10.42 -1.90 7.78
N MET A 38 9.80 -2.12 8.92
CA MET A 38 8.37 -1.94 9.13
C MET A 38 8.12 -0.99 10.26
N TRP A 39 7.29 0.02 10.03
CA TRP A 39 6.68 0.83 11.08
C TRP A 39 5.24 0.37 11.24
N TYR A 40 4.79 0.25 12.47
CA TYR A 40 3.47 -0.28 12.74
C TYR A 40 2.85 0.33 13.99
N MET A 41 1.53 0.37 14.00
CA MET A 41 0.75 0.72 15.18
C MET A 41 0.89 -0.39 16.21
N SER A 42 1.44 -0.06 17.37
CA SER A 42 1.57 -0.94 18.52
C SER A 42 0.61 -0.51 19.62
N GLY A 43 -0.35 -1.41 19.93
CA GLY A 43 -1.56 -1.04 20.66
C GLY A 43 -2.49 -0.14 19.85
N TYR A 44 -3.78 -0.41 19.85
CA TYR A 44 -4.70 0.32 18.98
C TYR A 44 -4.81 1.81 19.37
N ALA A 45 -4.50 2.68 18.44
CA ALA A 45 -4.43 4.14 18.59
C ALA A 45 -3.46 4.59 19.71
N HIS A 46 -2.39 3.84 19.92
CA HIS A 46 -1.43 4.10 21.01
C HIS A 46 -0.11 4.62 20.47
N SER A 47 0.84 3.78 20.09
CA SER A 47 2.19 4.19 19.69
C SER A 47 2.60 3.65 18.33
N THR A 48 3.75 4.11 17.80
CA THR A 48 4.40 3.53 16.63
C THR A 48 5.63 2.75 17.07
N SER A 49 5.70 1.50 16.65
CA SER A 49 6.85 0.62 16.85
C SER A 49 7.52 0.26 15.53
N TYR A 50 8.69 -0.34 15.63
CA TYR A 50 9.57 -0.65 14.52
C TYR A 50 9.96 -2.13 14.54
N ALA A 51 10.03 -2.74 13.37
CA ALA A 51 10.55 -4.08 13.20
C ALA A 51 11.42 -4.19 11.95
N THR A 52 12.34 -5.15 11.95
CA THR A 52 13.22 -5.43 10.81
C THR A 52 13.12 -6.88 10.38
N SER A 53 13.48 -7.13 9.11
CA SER A 53 13.56 -8.47 8.56
C SER A 53 14.65 -8.55 7.49
N LYS A 54 15.30 -9.70 7.37
CA LYS A 54 16.28 -9.98 6.29
C LYS A 54 15.62 -10.49 5.01
N ASP A 55 14.48 -11.14 5.14
CA ASP A 55 13.79 -11.83 4.07
C ASP A 55 12.36 -11.30 3.79
N GLY A 56 11.86 -10.40 4.66
CA GLY A 56 10.51 -9.87 4.62
C GLY A 56 9.44 -10.84 5.15
N LEU A 57 9.83 -11.99 5.70
CA LEU A 57 8.93 -13.03 6.20
C LEU A 57 9.02 -13.18 7.72
N GLU A 58 10.24 -13.24 8.24
CA GLU A 58 10.52 -13.32 9.67
C GLU A 58 10.94 -11.94 10.20
N TRP A 59 10.24 -11.45 11.23
CA TRP A 59 10.37 -10.10 11.72
C TRP A 59 10.91 -10.07 13.14
N GLU A 60 11.94 -9.27 13.35
CA GLU A 60 12.54 -9.00 14.64
C GLU A 60 12.07 -7.65 15.18
N LYS A 61 11.82 -7.58 16.48
CA LYS A 61 11.45 -6.37 17.23
C LYS A 61 12.66 -5.96 18.10
N PRO A 62 13.56 -5.13 17.58
CA PRO A 62 14.79 -4.77 18.30
C PRO A 62 14.49 -3.94 19.55
N SER A 63 15.30 -4.12 20.60
CA SER A 63 15.29 -3.18 21.72
C SER A 63 15.99 -1.88 21.32
N LEU A 64 15.31 -0.74 21.49
CA LEU A 64 15.75 0.57 21.08
C LEU A 64 15.89 1.51 22.30
N ASP A 65 16.57 2.63 22.10
CA ASP A 65 16.84 3.63 23.12
C ASP A 65 15.76 4.73 23.23
N VAL A 66 14.92 4.91 22.21
CA VAL A 66 13.83 5.91 22.22
C VAL A 66 12.85 5.68 23.37
N LYS A 67 12.49 4.43 23.60
CA LYS A 67 11.81 3.96 24.81
C LYS A 67 12.53 2.69 25.25
N PRO A 68 13.41 2.75 26.27
CA PRO A 68 14.26 1.63 26.66
C PRO A 68 13.51 0.32 26.82
N GLU A 69 14.15 -0.77 26.43
CA GLU A 69 13.63 -2.14 26.45
C GLU A 69 12.43 -2.40 25.55
N THR A 70 12.12 -1.47 24.64
CA THR A 70 11.04 -1.60 23.65
C THR A 70 11.55 -1.33 22.24
N ASN A 71 10.72 -1.65 21.24
CA ASN A 71 10.93 -1.23 19.86
C ASN A 71 10.04 -0.04 19.46
N VAL A 72 9.58 0.73 20.43
CA VAL A 72 8.78 1.93 20.21
C VAL A 72 9.65 3.05 19.69
N VAL A 73 9.29 3.65 18.55
CA VAL A 73 9.99 4.78 17.92
C VAL A 73 9.23 6.09 18.02
N GLN A 74 7.94 6.04 18.33
CA GLN A 74 7.10 7.22 18.58
C GLN A 74 6.05 6.86 19.63
N PRO A 75 6.21 7.35 20.89
CA PRO A 75 5.37 6.94 22.01
C PRO A 75 4.01 7.65 22.09
N ASP A 76 3.83 8.76 21.37
CA ASP A 76 2.59 9.53 21.47
C ASP A 76 1.39 8.82 20.83
N LYS A 77 0.20 9.07 21.42
CA LYS A 77 -1.06 8.59 20.86
C LYS A 77 -1.27 9.10 19.43
N ARG A 78 -1.80 8.25 18.59
CA ARG A 78 -1.98 8.51 17.16
C ARG A 78 -3.21 7.78 16.59
N ASP A 79 -3.65 8.17 15.42
CA ASP A 79 -4.46 7.35 14.52
C ASP A 79 -3.59 6.81 13.37
N SER A 80 -3.94 7.03 12.12
CA SER A 80 -3.11 6.58 11.01
C SER A 80 -1.82 7.40 10.89
N SER A 81 -0.84 6.77 10.31
CA SER A 81 0.43 7.39 9.95
C SER A 81 0.88 6.83 8.61
N THR A 82 1.76 7.54 7.94
CA THR A 82 2.52 7.05 6.79
C THR A 82 3.98 7.32 7.06
N VAL A 83 4.81 6.29 6.95
CA VAL A 83 6.27 6.42 6.96
C VAL A 83 6.78 6.15 5.56
N TRP A 84 7.58 7.06 5.04
CA TRP A 84 8.14 6.99 3.70
C TRP A 84 9.66 6.99 3.76
N LEU A 85 10.30 5.98 3.16
CA LEU A 85 11.72 5.98 2.86
C LEU A 85 11.94 6.69 1.52
N ASP A 86 12.50 7.89 1.57
CA ASP A 86 12.77 8.70 0.38
C ASP A 86 14.22 8.55 -0.07
N SER A 87 14.49 7.61 -0.96
CA SER A 87 15.82 7.37 -1.53
C SER A 87 16.34 8.50 -2.41
N ARG A 88 15.49 9.48 -2.76
CA ARG A 88 15.85 10.65 -3.58
C ARG A 88 16.28 11.85 -2.74
N GLU A 89 16.02 11.82 -1.43
CA GLU A 89 16.33 12.92 -0.51
C GLU A 89 17.85 13.06 -0.35
N PRO A 90 18.44 14.21 -0.74
CA PRO A 90 19.87 14.42 -0.64
C PRO A 90 20.34 14.69 0.81
N ASP A 91 19.47 15.22 1.68
CA ASP A 91 19.80 15.41 3.10
C ASP A 91 19.50 14.11 3.88
N ALA A 92 20.57 13.42 4.28
CA ALA A 92 20.46 12.19 5.05
C ALA A 92 19.61 12.32 6.32
N ARG A 93 19.55 13.51 6.93
CA ARG A 93 18.73 13.77 8.13
C ARG A 93 17.23 13.75 7.85
N ARG A 94 16.82 13.85 6.58
CA ARG A 94 15.43 13.87 6.10
C ARG A 94 15.04 12.62 5.32
N ARG A 95 15.91 11.62 5.29
CA ARG A 95 15.75 10.40 4.49
C ARG A 95 14.44 9.66 4.77
N TYR A 96 14.01 9.61 6.02
CA TYR A 96 12.71 9.08 6.41
C TYR A 96 11.76 10.22 6.76
N LYS A 97 10.52 10.07 6.33
CA LYS A 97 9.45 11.04 6.52
C LYS A 97 8.26 10.35 7.18
N MET A 98 7.77 10.88 8.30
CA MET A 98 6.57 10.40 8.96
C MET A 98 5.48 11.45 8.85
N PHE A 99 4.34 11.04 8.33
CA PHE A 99 3.10 11.82 8.28
C PHE A 99 2.13 11.20 9.28
N ARG A 100 1.88 11.87 10.38
CA ARG A 100 1.16 11.32 11.51
C ARG A 100 -0.14 12.07 11.75
N SER A 101 -1.27 11.37 11.63
CA SER A 101 -2.59 11.89 11.97
C SER A 101 -2.83 11.77 13.48
N HIS A 102 -3.20 12.86 14.11
CA HIS A 102 -3.44 12.94 15.55
C HIS A 102 -4.53 13.92 15.88
N TYR A 103 -5.16 13.72 17.05
CA TYR A 103 -6.15 14.61 17.62
C TYR A 103 -5.53 15.42 18.77
N ASP A 104 -5.57 16.74 18.69
CA ASP A 104 -4.95 17.65 19.65
C ASP A 104 -5.87 18.04 20.83
N GLY A 105 -7.06 17.45 20.90
CA GLY A 105 -8.12 17.77 21.86
C GLY A 105 -9.22 18.67 21.29
N LYS A 106 -8.99 19.29 20.14
CA LYS A 106 -9.95 20.18 19.44
C LYS A 106 -10.23 19.73 18.01
N SER A 107 -9.18 19.37 17.28
CA SER A 107 -9.28 18.99 15.88
C SER A 107 -8.30 17.88 15.53
N TRP A 108 -8.60 17.19 14.44
CA TRP A 108 -7.66 16.32 13.79
C TRP A 108 -6.70 17.12 12.92
N GLY A 109 -5.44 16.75 12.95
CA GLY A 109 -4.37 17.34 12.12
C GLY A 109 -3.35 16.30 11.69
N LEU A 110 -2.49 16.69 10.79
CA LEU A 110 -1.37 15.90 10.33
C LEU A 110 -0.07 16.61 10.72
N SER A 111 0.87 15.88 11.33
CA SER A 111 2.22 16.36 11.58
C SER A 111 3.21 15.66 10.68
N VAL A 112 4.23 16.42 10.22
CA VAL A 112 5.33 15.92 9.40
C VAL A 112 6.60 15.90 10.25
N HIS A 113 7.30 14.76 10.24
CA HIS A 113 8.54 14.55 10.98
C HIS A 113 9.59 13.98 10.04
N PHE A 114 10.86 14.31 10.29
CA PHE A 114 12.00 13.74 9.58
C PHE A 114 12.88 12.91 10.50
N SER A 115 13.56 11.94 9.91
CA SER A 115 14.53 11.09 10.59
C SER A 115 15.63 10.65 9.62
N ALA A 116 16.83 10.47 10.12
CA ALA A 116 17.94 9.93 9.36
C ALA A 116 17.91 8.39 9.27
N ASP A 117 17.36 7.73 10.27
CA ASP A 117 17.40 6.27 10.44
C ASP A 117 16.01 5.60 10.52
N GLY A 118 14.93 6.41 10.64
CA GLY A 118 13.58 5.93 10.83
C GLY A 118 13.25 5.48 12.26
N ILE A 119 14.18 5.67 13.21
CA ILE A 119 14.07 5.33 14.62
C ILE A 119 13.95 6.61 15.45
N HIS A 120 14.91 7.53 15.27
CA HIS A 120 14.98 8.79 16.00
C HIS A 120 14.25 9.88 15.21
N TRP A 121 13.03 10.17 15.63
CA TRP A 121 12.17 11.18 15.00
C TRP A 121 12.29 12.51 15.70
N GLY A 122 12.63 13.54 14.92
CA GLY A 122 12.64 14.93 15.42
C GLY A 122 11.24 15.45 15.77
N PRO A 123 11.15 16.64 16.36
CA PRO A 123 9.87 17.32 16.53
C PRO A 123 9.18 17.51 15.18
N PRO A 124 7.85 17.77 15.15
CA PRO A 124 7.19 18.04 13.90
C PRO A 124 7.77 19.30 13.24
N VAL A 125 8.19 19.13 11.96
CA VAL A 125 8.67 20.27 11.14
C VAL A 125 7.50 21.06 10.58
N LEU A 126 6.32 20.44 10.51
CA LEU A 126 5.06 21.05 10.10
C LEU A 126 3.89 20.40 10.83
N ARG A 127 2.88 21.21 11.13
CA ARG A 127 1.52 20.76 11.42
C ARG A 127 0.61 21.34 10.34
N THR A 128 -0.12 20.49 9.63
CA THR A 128 -1.04 20.94 8.60
C THR A 128 -2.29 21.58 9.23
N ALA A 129 -3.06 22.27 8.41
CA ALA A 129 -4.44 22.61 8.67
C ALA A 129 -5.30 21.35 8.92
N PRO A 130 -6.58 21.49 9.31
CA PRO A 130 -7.43 20.37 9.65
C PRO A 130 -7.41 19.25 8.62
N ALA A 131 -7.10 18.04 9.08
CA ALA A 131 -7.16 16.80 8.33
C ALA A 131 -7.84 15.76 9.21
N GLU A 132 -8.71 14.95 8.65
CA GLU A 132 -9.39 13.89 9.39
C GLU A 132 -8.42 12.75 9.77
N ASP A 133 -8.88 11.84 10.63
CA ASP A 133 -8.23 10.55 10.86
C ASP A 133 -8.06 9.79 9.52
N ARG A 134 -7.25 8.80 9.44
CA ARG A 134 -7.08 7.96 8.22
C ARG A 134 -6.63 8.74 6.98
N THR A 135 -5.83 9.77 7.16
CA THR A 135 -5.14 10.50 6.09
C THR A 135 -3.83 9.80 5.77
N THR A 136 -3.52 9.67 4.49
CA THR A 136 -2.27 9.05 4.00
C THR A 136 -1.57 9.95 2.99
N VAL A 137 -0.27 9.77 2.84
CA VAL A 137 0.56 10.56 1.92
C VAL A 137 1.43 9.61 1.11
N PHE A 138 1.59 9.87 -0.17
CA PHE A 138 2.49 9.13 -1.04
C PHE A 138 3.26 10.05 -1.96
N TYR A 139 4.43 9.61 -2.39
CA TYR A 139 5.17 10.32 -3.42
C TYR A 139 4.74 9.84 -4.82
N ASN A 140 4.44 10.80 -5.68
CA ASN A 140 4.13 10.58 -7.09
C ASN A 140 5.38 10.83 -7.93
N PRO A 141 6.08 9.77 -8.42
CA PRO A 141 7.32 9.94 -9.17
C PRO A 141 7.10 10.49 -10.59
N ILE A 142 5.88 10.37 -11.14
CA ILE A 142 5.55 10.83 -12.48
C ILE A 142 5.45 12.35 -12.50
N ARG A 143 4.78 12.92 -11.49
CA ARG A 143 4.61 14.37 -11.34
C ARG A 143 5.63 15.03 -10.42
N GLN A 144 6.43 14.21 -9.72
CA GLN A 144 7.44 14.65 -8.76
C GLN A 144 6.85 15.49 -7.61
N VAL A 145 5.72 15.03 -7.07
CA VAL A 145 4.99 15.69 -5.98
C VAL A 145 4.65 14.71 -4.87
N TRP A 146 4.46 15.23 -3.67
CA TRP A 146 3.83 14.54 -2.55
C TRP A 146 2.33 14.73 -2.64
N SER A 147 1.60 13.63 -2.69
CA SER A 147 0.15 13.61 -2.83
C SER A 147 -0.49 13.19 -1.51
N TYR A 148 -1.42 13.99 -1.02
CA TYR A 148 -2.17 13.77 0.20
C TYR A 148 -3.53 13.17 -0.14
N SER A 149 -3.83 12.02 0.45
CA SER A 149 -5.14 11.36 0.42
C SER A 149 -5.86 11.68 1.72
N LEU A 150 -6.59 12.80 1.74
CA LEU A 150 -7.25 13.33 2.92
C LEU A 150 -8.64 12.70 3.07
N LYS A 151 -8.95 12.12 4.23
CA LYS A 151 -10.28 11.59 4.50
C LYS A 151 -11.31 12.71 4.49
N THR A 152 -12.45 12.44 3.89
CA THR A 152 -13.63 13.31 3.89
C THR A 152 -14.90 12.47 3.77
N LYS A 153 -16.04 13.13 3.72
CA LYS A 153 -17.31 12.55 3.30
C LYS A 153 -17.86 13.31 2.11
N TRP A 154 -18.48 12.59 1.20
CA TRP A 154 -19.31 13.10 0.13
C TRP A 154 -20.66 12.39 0.19
N GLU A 155 -21.75 13.13 0.26
CA GLU A 155 -23.11 12.58 0.39
C GLU A 155 -23.23 11.50 1.47
N ASN A 156 -22.60 11.76 2.63
CA ASN A 156 -22.55 10.88 3.80
C ASN A 156 -21.73 9.58 3.64
N VAL A 157 -21.10 9.32 2.48
CA VAL A 157 -20.16 8.22 2.30
C VAL A 157 -18.72 8.69 2.46
N ARG A 158 -17.84 7.80 2.92
CA ARG A 158 -16.42 8.12 3.02
C ARG A 158 -15.81 8.29 1.64
N ALA A 159 -15.08 9.38 1.45
CA ALA A 159 -14.40 9.78 0.24
C ALA A 159 -13.00 10.31 0.56
N ARG A 160 -12.29 10.75 -0.44
CA ARG A 160 -10.98 11.39 -0.34
C ARG A 160 -10.99 12.76 -0.97
N ARG A 161 -10.23 13.68 -0.36
CA ARG A 161 -9.79 14.92 -0.97
C ARG A 161 -8.32 14.81 -1.33
N TYR A 162 -7.91 15.56 -2.32
CA TYR A 162 -6.56 15.59 -2.87
C TYR A 162 -5.90 16.93 -2.61
N TRP A 163 -4.65 16.87 -2.19
CA TRP A 163 -3.73 17.99 -2.16
C TRP A 163 -2.37 17.52 -2.63
N GLU A 164 -1.60 18.34 -3.31
CA GLU A 164 -0.26 18.00 -3.73
C GLU A 164 0.72 19.13 -3.51
N VAL A 165 1.96 18.77 -3.22
CA VAL A 165 3.05 19.73 -2.95
C VAL A 165 4.37 19.19 -3.48
N THR A 166 5.25 20.10 -3.88
CA THR A 166 6.65 19.78 -4.18
C THR A 166 7.52 19.84 -2.92
N ASP A 167 7.22 20.76 -2.01
CA ASP A 167 7.88 20.92 -0.72
C ASP A 167 6.97 20.51 0.42
N LEU A 168 7.48 19.66 1.33
CA LEU A 168 6.71 19.12 2.45
C LEU A 168 6.56 20.10 3.62
N VAL A 169 7.38 21.12 3.69
CA VAL A 169 7.37 22.08 4.80
C VAL A 169 6.58 23.32 4.44
N GLU A 170 6.75 23.83 3.22
CA GLU A 170 6.11 25.07 2.77
C GLU A 170 4.77 24.84 2.05
N GLY A 171 4.59 23.65 1.45
CA GLY A 171 3.47 23.37 0.56
C GLY A 171 2.12 22.98 1.18
N PRO A 172 2.04 22.25 2.31
CA PRO A 172 0.76 21.76 2.83
C PRO A 172 0.03 22.81 3.66
N GLN A 173 -0.33 23.94 3.06
CA GLN A 173 -0.90 25.10 3.77
C GLN A 173 -2.35 25.38 3.35
N TRP A 174 -3.22 24.37 3.34
CA TRP A 174 -4.65 24.66 3.31
C TRP A 174 -5.11 25.19 4.67
N THR A 175 -6.06 26.11 4.69
CA THR A 175 -6.56 26.75 5.91
C THR A 175 -7.90 26.18 6.36
N ARG A 176 -8.66 25.61 5.43
CA ARG A 176 -9.95 24.98 5.67
C ARG A 176 -9.99 23.55 5.12
N ALA A 177 -10.72 22.69 5.78
CA ALA A 177 -10.83 21.26 5.41
C ALA A 177 -11.44 21.02 4.02
N ASP A 178 -12.12 22.00 3.42
CA ASP A 178 -12.77 21.94 2.11
C ASP A 178 -11.93 22.51 0.96
N GLU A 179 -10.80 23.16 1.23
CA GLU A 179 -9.89 23.65 0.19
C GLU A 179 -9.24 22.55 -0.66
N PRO A 180 -8.77 21.41 -0.07
CA PRO A 180 -8.32 20.30 -0.89
C PRO A 180 -9.46 19.81 -1.80
N VAL A 181 -9.11 19.49 -3.04
CA VAL A 181 -10.10 19.11 -4.07
C VAL A 181 -10.81 17.82 -3.69
N LEU A 182 -12.14 17.78 -3.79
CA LEU A 182 -12.89 16.53 -3.69
C LEU A 182 -12.43 15.61 -4.84
N TRP A 183 -11.94 14.43 -4.49
CA TRP A 183 -11.15 13.65 -5.43
C TRP A 183 -11.80 12.34 -5.83
N ILE A 184 -11.92 11.41 -4.90
CA ILE A 184 -12.32 10.05 -5.23
C ILE A 184 -13.14 9.43 -4.10
N ALA A 185 -14.12 8.62 -4.47
CA ALA A 185 -14.97 7.84 -3.58
C ALA A 185 -15.15 6.41 -4.13
N SER A 186 -15.87 5.58 -3.41
CA SER A 186 -16.53 4.42 -4.01
C SER A 186 -17.57 4.88 -5.02
N ASP A 187 -17.85 4.06 -6.00
CA ASP A 187 -18.82 4.36 -7.05
C ASP A 187 -19.82 3.19 -7.26
N ARG A 188 -20.78 3.38 -8.18
CA ARG A 188 -21.83 2.41 -8.47
C ARG A 188 -21.35 1.04 -8.96
N LEU A 189 -20.08 0.92 -9.36
CA LEU A 189 -19.48 -0.34 -9.80
C LEU A 189 -18.85 -1.11 -8.64
N ASP A 190 -18.71 -0.49 -7.47
CA ASP A 190 -18.22 -1.19 -6.28
C ASP A 190 -19.32 -2.11 -5.74
N PRO A 191 -19.11 -3.44 -5.69
CA PRO A 191 -20.17 -4.38 -5.39
C PRO A 191 -20.65 -4.28 -3.94
N LEU A 192 -21.96 -4.31 -3.76
CA LEU A 192 -22.58 -4.55 -2.46
C LEU A 192 -22.19 -5.94 -1.94
N ARG A 193 -22.25 -6.10 -0.64
CA ARG A 193 -22.25 -7.42 -0.01
C ARG A 193 -23.67 -7.76 0.39
N ASP A 194 -24.19 -8.86 -0.15
CA ASP A 194 -25.56 -9.31 0.07
C ASP A 194 -25.86 -9.58 1.55
N ASP A 195 -24.86 -10.08 2.29
CA ASP A 195 -24.97 -10.39 3.71
C ASP A 195 -25.00 -9.14 4.61
N LEU A 196 -24.56 -7.99 4.13
CA LEU A 196 -24.43 -6.75 4.91
C LEU A 196 -25.32 -5.61 4.39
N ASN A 197 -25.60 -5.60 3.09
CA ASN A 197 -26.43 -4.61 2.39
C ASN A 197 -26.11 -3.14 2.75
N VAL A 198 -24.81 -2.82 2.82
CA VAL A 198 -24.29 -1.49 3.16
C VAL A 198 -23.60 -0.89 1.96
N THR A 199 -23.91 0.37 1.64
CA THR A 199 -23.26 1.11 0.55
C THR A 199 -21.74 1.10 0.74
N PRO A 200 -20.97 0.65 -0.26
CA PRO A 200 -19.52 0.67 -0.20
C PRO A 200 -18.97 2.07 0.02
N GLN A 201 -17.90 2.19 0.78
CA GLN A 201 -17.26 3.47 1.09
C GLN A 201 -15.75 3.36 0.90
N LEU A 202 -15.11 4.38 0.37
CA LEU A 202 -13.66 4.42 0.26
C LEU A 202 -13.04 4.77 1.63
N TYR A 203 -12.56 3.74 2.32
CA TYR A 203 -11.99 3.87 3.66
C TYR A 203 -10.58 4.46 3.62
N ASN A 204 -9.75 4.02 2.67
CA ASN A 204 -8.39 4.49 2.49
C ASN A 204 -7.89 4.28 1.06
N LEU A 205 -6.89 5.06 0.67
CA LEU A 205 -6.12 4.89 -0.55
C LEU A 205 -4.63 5.11 -0.23
N ASP A 206 -3.85 4.03 -0.32
CA ASP A 206 -2.40 4.09 -0.37
C ASP A 206 -1.92 3.91 -1.81
N ALA A 207 -0.85 4.58 -2.20
CA ALA A 207 -0.31 4.47 -3.54
C ALA A 207 1.21 4.49 -3.55
N VAL A 208 1.78 3.88 -4.59
CA VAL A 208 3.22 3.85 -4.83
C VAL A 208 3.49 3.81 -6.33
N GLY A 209 4.64 4.35 -6.75
CA GLY A 209 5.13 4.16 -8.11
C GLY A 209 5.49 2.69 -8.36
N TYR A 210 5.01 2.15 -9.47
CA TYR A 210 5.32 0.82 -9.93
C TYR A 210 5.54 0.84 -11.43
N GLU A 211 6.78 0.59 -11.86
CA GLU A 211 7.22 0.73 -13.25
C GLU A 211 6.81 2.11 -13.83
N SER A 212 6.05 2.18 -14.90
CA SER A 212 5.58 3.42 -15.53
C SER A 212 4.21 3.91 -15.05
N LEU A 213 3.70 3.37 -13.96
CA LEU A 213 2.38 3.65 -13.39
C LEU A 213 2.49 3.96 -11.90
N LEU A 214 1.39 4.47 -11.36
CA LEU A 214 1.10 4.40 -9.93
C LEU A 214 0.14 3.23 -9.69
N LEU A 215 0.47 2.43 -8.71
CA LEU A 215 -0.37 1.37 -8.17
C LEU A 215 -1.07 1.90 -6.93
N GLY A 216 -2.39 1.85 -6.90
CA GLY A 216 -3.22 2.24 -5.77
C GLY A 216 -3.90 1.04 -5.12
N LEU A 217 -3.82 0.96 -3.80
CA LEU A 217 -4.55 0.00 -2.98
C LEU A 217 -5.73 0.71 -2.31
N PHE A 218 -6.91 0.46 -2.85
CA PHE A 218 -8.18 1.03 -2.41
C PHE A 218 -8.80 0.14 -1.34
N THR A 219 -8.78 0.58 -0.09
CA THR A 219 -9.51 -0.11 0.97
C THR A 219 -10.98 0.27 0.89
N ILE A 220 -11.82 -0.64 0.43
CA ILE A 220 -13.27 -0.45 0.35
C ILE A 220 -13.95 -1.07 1.56
N TRP A 221 -14.62 -0.23 2.34
CA TRP A 221 -15.43 -0.61 3.48
C TRP A 221 -16.84 -0.98 3.02
N ARG A 222 -17.30 -2.16 3.39
CA ARG A 222 -18.57 -2.74 2.95
C ARG A 222 -19.43 -3.23 4.11
N GLY A 223 -19.21 -2.71 5.30
CA GLY A 223 -19.96 -3.14 6.47
C GLY A 223 -20.20 -2.04 7.49
N ASP A 224 -21.20 -2.20 8.32
CA ASP A 224 -21.48 -1.30 9.43
C ASP A 224 -20.78 -1.79 10.71
N ASN A 225 -20.45 -0.85 11.60
CA ASN A 225 -19.93 -1.14 12.93
C ASN A 225 -20.96 -1.87 13.82
N ASN A 226 -22.24 -1.80 13.49
CA ASN A 226 -23.35 -2.27 14.28
C ASN A 226 -23.97 -3.58 13.80
N VAL A 227 -23.30 -4.31 12.90
CA VAL A 227 -23.83 -5.56 12.38
C VAL A 227 -23.85 -6.63 13.47
N PRO A 228 -25.01 -7.30 13.69
CA PRO A 228 -25.17 -8.32 14.74
C PRO A 228 -24.24 -9.53 14.60
N THR A 229 -23.63 -9.69 13.42
CA THR A 229 -22.73 -10.83 13.09
C THR A 229 -21.40 -10.82 13.83
N GLY A 230 -21.07 -9.78 14.63
CA GLY A 230 -19.76 -9.61 15.24
C GLY A 230 -18.64 -9.29 14.25
N ARG A 231 -18.98 -9.04 12.98
CA ARG A 231 -18.07 -8.76 11.86
C ARG A 231 -18.21 -7.30 11.40
N PRO A 232 -17.79 -6.33 12.20
CA PRO A 232 -17.87 -4.94 11.82
C PRO A 232 -16.73 -4.55 10.91
N LYS A 233 -16.99 -3.63 10.03
CA LYS A 233 -16.04 -3.03 9.11
C LYS A 233 -15.35 -4.05 8.18
N PRO A 234 -16.03 -4.96 7.50
CA PRO A 234 -15.38 -5.82 6.52
C PRO A 234 -14.84 -4.98 5.36
N ASN A 235 -13.58 -4.61 5.49
CA ASN A 235 -12.80 -3.97 4.46
C ASN A 235 -12.09 -5.03 3.62
N SER A 236 -12.00 -4.79 2.33
CA SER A 236 -11.12 -5.53 1.43
C SER A 236 -10.31 -4.53 0.61
N ILE A 237 -9.18 -4.98 0.08
CA ILE A 237 -8.31 -4.14 -0.75
C ILE A 237 -8.59 -4.42 -2.22
N PHE A 238 -8.82 -3.36 -2.97
CA PHE A 238 -9.00 -3.36 -4.42
C PHE A 238 -7.81 -2.66 -5.05
N VAL A 239 -7.45 -3.06 -6.27
CA VAL A 239 -6.34 -2.46 -7.00
C VAL A 239 -6.83 -1.46 -8.03
N GLY A 240 -6.09 -0.38 -8.18
CA GLY A 240 -6.27 0.62 -9.24
C GLY A 240 -4.94 1.07 -9.79
N PHE A 241 -4.98 1.65 -10.98
CA PHE A 241 -3.81 2.11 -11.72
C PHE A 241 -3.99 3.55 -12.12
N SER A 242 -2.90 4.31 -12.12
CA SER A 242 -2.91 5.71 -12.54
C SER A 242 -1.65 6.08 -13.30
N ARG A 243 -1.76 7.00 -14.27
CA ARG A 243 -0.62 7.57 -14.99
C ARG A 243 -0.24 8.96 -14.50
N ASP A 244 -1.03 9.55 -13.62
CA ASP A 244 -0.81 10.90 -13.11
C ASP A 244 -0.98 11.02 -11.58
N GLY A 245 -1.52 9.97 -10.92
CA GLY A 245 -1.79 9.94 -9.49
C GLY A 245 -3.09 10.63 -9.07
N PHE A 246 -3.80 11.25 -10.01
CA PHE A 246 -5.08 11.90 -9.77
C PHE A 246 -6.26 11.11 -10.38
N HIS A 247 -6.14 10.70 -11.65
CA HIS A 247 -7.13 9.87 -12.32
C HIS A 247 -6.79 8.39 -12.14
N TRP A 248 -7.75 7.63 -11.63
CA TRP A 248 -7.57 6.21 -11.32
C TRP A 248 -8.49 5.35 -12.14
N ASP A 249 -7.92 4.34 -12.78
CA ASP A 249 -8.63 3.25 -13.41
C ASP A 249 -8.68 2.04 -12.46
N ARG A 250 -9.88 1.53 -12.19
CA ARG A 250 -10.15 0.35 -11.39
C ARG A 250 -10.93 -0.66 -12.24
N PRO A 251 -10.28 -1.34 -13.18
CA PRO A 251 -10.97 -2.18 -14.16
C PRO A 251 -11.62 -3.40 -13.51
N TRP A 252 -11.05 -3.88 -12.41
CA TRP A 252 -11.61 -5.01 -11.66
C TRP A 252 -12.25 -4.53 -10.37
N ARG A 253 -13.51 -4.93 -10.19
CA ARG A 253 -14.31 -4.56 -9.02
C ARG A 253 -14.44 -5.71 -8.02
N GLN A 254 -13.58 -6.73 -8.14
CA GLN A 254 -13.41 -7.78 -7.14
C GLN A 254 -12.25 -7.44 -6.20
N PRO A 255 -12.29 -7.90 -4.95
CA PRO A 255 -11.18 -7.71 -4.03
C PRO A 255 -9.89 -8.32 -4.58
N PHE A 256 -8.83 -7.51 -4.63
CA PHE A 256 -7.48 -7.95 -4.91
C PHE A 256 -6.88 -8.72 -3.72
N ILE A 257 -7.08 -8.18 -2.51
CA ILE A 257 -6.76 -8.88 -1.27
C ILE A 257 -8.04 -8.90 -0.43
N PRO A 258 -8.76 -10.03 -0.38
CA PRO A 258 -10.03 -10.13 0.31
C PRO A 258 -9.86 -10.26 1.81
N VAL A 259 -10.88 -9.86 2.56
CA VAL A 259 -11.09 -10.28 3.93
C VAL A 259 -11.41 -11.78 3.94
N SER A 260 -10.98 -12.52 4.97
CA SER A 260 -11.37 -13.93 5.12
C SER A 260 -12.86 -14.05 5.42
N GLU A 261 -13.50 -15.05 4.83
CA GLU A 261 -14.90 -15.40 5.15
C GLU A 261 -15.00 -16.42 6.29
N ARG A 262 -13.87 -16.97 6.75
CA ARG A 262 -13.85 -17.95 7.85
C ARG A 262 -13.68 -17.23 9.19
N THR A 263 -14.69 -17.39 10.05
CA THR A 263 -14.69 -16.84 11.41
C THR A 263 -13.47 -17.33 12.20
N GLY A 264 -12.80 -16.40 12.88
CA GLY A 264 -11.61 -16.68 13.67
C GLY A 264 -10.29 -16.54 12.92
N ASP A 265 -10.31 -16.38 11.60
CA ASP A 265 -9.10 -16.04 10.87
C ASP A 265 -8.56 -14.67 11.30
N TRP A 266 -7.25 -14.50 11.24
CA TRP A 266 -6.55 -13.27 11.67
C TRP A 266 -7.05 -11.99 10.95
N ASN A 267 -7.63 -12.13 9.76
CA ASN A 267 -8.14 -11.05 8.91
C ASN A 267 -9.65 -11.15 8.65
N TRP A 268 -10.39 -11.89 9.48
CA TRP A 268 -11.84 -12.05 9.31
C TRP A 268 -12.62 -10.75 9.51
N GLY A 269 -12.18 -9.89 10.44
CA GLY A 269 -12.83 -8.61 10.71
C GLY A 269 -12.60 -7.59 9.61
N ASN A 270 -11.37 -7.39 9.18
CA ASN A 270 -11.03 -6.52 8.04
C ASN A 270 -9.61 -6.75 7.52
N VAL A 271 -9.36 -6.25 6.31
CA VAL A 271 -8.04 -6.08 5.70
C VAL A 271 -7.89 -4.65 5.24
N GLN A 272 -6.74 -4.03 5.54
CA GLN A 272 -6.41 -2.66 5.14
C GLN A 272 -5.01 -2.62 4.54
N SER A 273 -4.78 -1.67 3.63
CA SER A 273 -3.47 -1.48 3.02
C SER A 273 -2.44 -0.89 3.99
N ALA A 274 -1.20 -0.93 3.59
CA ALA A 274 -0.07 -0.30 4.25
C ALA A 274 0.64 0.66 3.28
N GLY A 275 1.30 1.67 3.81
CA GLY A 275 2.18 2.55 3.04
C GLY A 275 3.34 1.76 2.40
N GLY A 276 3.93 2.27 1.33
CA GLY A 276 4.91 1.56 0.53
C GLY A 276 4.38 0.32 -0.18
N CYS A 277 3.14 0.26 -0.40
CA CYS A 277 2.18 -0.83 -0.59
C CYS A 277 2.59 -1.97 -1.53
N CYS A 278 3.70 -1.86 -2.28
CA CYS A 278 4.19 -2.90 -3.17
C CYS A 278 5.71 -2.92 -3.17
N LEU A 279 6.30 -3.99 -2.68
CA LEU A 279 7.76 -4.18 -2.75
C LEU A 279 8.11 -5.24 -3.78
N ILE A 280 9.12 -4.97 -4.62
CA ILE A 280 9.65 -5.92 -5.59
C ILE A 280 10.71 -6.77 -4.88
N VAL A 281 10.44 -8.08 -4.75
CA VAL A 281 11.33 -9.04 -4.10
C VAL A 281 11.61 -10.19 -5.06
N GLY A 282 12.71 -10.10 -5.79
CA GLY A 282 13.04 -11.06 -6.85
C GLY A 282 11.97 -11.08 -7.95
N SER A 283 11.34 -12.24 -8.14
CA SER A 283 10.23 -12.42 -9.11
C SER A 283 8.85 -12.21 -8.50
N ASN A 284 8.75 -11.68 -7.30
CA ASN A 284 7.50 -11.49 -6.59
C ASN A 284 7.27 -10.02 -6.22
N LEU A 285 6.02 -9.69 -5.97
CA LEU A 285 5.56 -8.47 -5.36
C LEU A 285 5.01 -8.79 -3.98
N TYR A 286 5.50 -8.09 -2.97
CA TYR A 286 5.08 -8.24 -1.59
C TYR A 286 4.15 -7.09 -1.21
N PHE A 287 2.97 -7.43 -0.69
CA PHE A 287 1.96 -6.50 -0.18
C PHE A 287 1.73 -6.78 1.29
N TYR A 288 2.29 -5.94 2.15
CA TYR A 288 2.02 -6.04 3.58
C TYR A 288 0.71 -5.33 3.90
N VAL A 289 -0.13 -6.00 4.66
CA VAL A 289 -1.48 -5.52 4.96
C VAL A 289 -1.80 -5.65 6.43
N SER A 290 -2.64 -4.77 6.92
CA SER A 290 -3.20 -4.85 8.25
C SER A 290 -4.43 -5.73 8.24
N GLY A 291 -4.55 -6.66 9.19
CA GLY A 291 -5.73 -7.48 9.36
C GLY A 291 -6.20 -7.51 10.80
N ARG A 292 -7.51 -7.69 11.01
CA ARG A 292 -8.13 -7.82 12.34
C ARG A 292 -9.01 -9.06 12.40
N THR A 293 -8.95 -9.74 13.54
CA THR A 293 -9.74 -10.95 13.81
C THR A 293 -11.18 -10.65 14.17
N GLY A 294 -11.53 -9.42 14.52
CA GLY A 294 -12.88 -9.09 14.99
C GLY A 294 -13.23 -7.62 14.91
N SER A 295 -14.23 -7.25 15.64
CA SER A 295 -14.90 -5.96 15.59
C SER A 295 -14.20 -4.86 16.39
N ALA A 296 -14.45 -3.60 16.02
CA ALA A 296 -14.12 -2.46 16.90
C ALA A 296 -14.81 -2.54 18.27
N ALA A 297 -15.90 -3.28 18.38
CA ALA A 297 -16.59 -3.55 19.65
C ALA A 297 -15.89 -4.67 20.46
N ASN A 298 -15.18 -5.57 19.79
CA ASN A 298 -14.35 -6.59 20.44
C ASN A 298 -12.90 -6.10 20.52
N ARG A 299 -12.59 -5.40 21.60
CA ARG A 299 -11.28 -4.80 21.84
C ARG A 299 -10.16 -5.84 21.96
N ASP A 300 -10.49 -7.08 22.30
CA ASP A 300 -9.53 -8.17 22.47
C ASP A 300 -9.20 -8.90 21.17
N ALA A 301 -9.89 -8.53 20.09
CA ALA A 301 -9.78 -9.21 18.80
C ALA A 301 -8.43 -9.06 18.10
N GLY A 302 -7.58 -8.16 18.55
CA GLY A 302 -6.23 -7.99 18.02
C GLY A 302 -6.15 -7.61 16.54
N GLY A 303 -5.03 -7.04 16.17
CA GLY A 303 -4.66 -6.74 14.78
C GLY A 303 -3.22 -7.16 14.52
N GLY A 304 -2.97 -7.76 13.36
CA GLY A 304 -1.66 -8.21 12.93
C GLY A 304 -1.32 -7.77 11.52
N THR A 305 -0.07 -7.99 11.15
CA THR A 305 0.43 -7.76 9.79
C THR A 305 0.41 -9.04 8.99
N GLY A 306 -0.21 -9.02 7.84
CA GLY A 306 -0.13 -10.10 6.87
C GLY A 306 0.66 -9.72 5.63
N LEU A 307 1.04 -10.74 4.88
CA LEU A 307 1.73 -10.63 3.60
C LEU A 307 0.92 -11.35 2.52
N ALA A 308 0.56 -10.61 1.47
CA ALA A 308 0.09 -11.17 0.21
C ALA A 308 1.22 -11.11 -0.81
N ILE A 309 1.36 -12.17 -1.59
CA ILE A 309 2.42 -12.30 -2.61
C ILE A 309 1.77 -12.47 -3.97
N LEU A 310 2.21 -11.66 -4.92
CA LEU A 310 1.85 -11.78 -6.32
C LEU A 310 3.12 -12.01 -7.14
N ARG A 311 3.06 -12.83 -8.16
CA ARG A 311 4.13 -12.87 -9.17
C ARG A 311 4.33 -11.47 -9.76
N ARG A 312 5.57 -11.04 -9.97
CA ARG A 312 5.88 -9.73 -10.57
C ARG A 312 5.10 -9.57 -11.88
N ASP A 313 4.48 -8.40 -12.07
CA ASP A 313 3.61 -8.04 -13.22
C ASP A 313 2.37 -8.94 -13.39
N GLY A 314 1.99 -9.70 -12.37
CA GLY A 314 0.94 -10.71 -12.42
C GLY A 314 -0.48 -10.17 -12.18
N PHE A 315 -0.74 -8.87 -12.37
CA PHE A 315 -2.06 -8.25 -12.10
C PHE A 315 -3.14 -8.68 -13.08
N ALA A 316 -2.77 -8.97 -14.33
CA ALA A 316 -3.67 -9.41 -15.39
C ALA A 316 -2.92 -10.28 -16.39
N SER A 317 -3.65 -11.12 -17.12
CA SER A 317 -3.13 -11.94 -18.21
C SER A 317 -4.00 -11.79 -19.47
N MET A 318 -3.38 -12.02 -20.62
CA MET A 318 -4.08 -12.30 -21.87
C MET A 318 -4.04 -13.80 -22.10
N GLU A 319 -5.16 -14.40 -22.43
CA GLU A 319 -5.31 -15.85 -22.57
C GLU A 319 -5.90 -16.21 -23.93
N THR A 320 -5.56 -17.38 -24.43
CA THR A 320 -6.17 -17.97 -25.61
C THR A 320 -6.18 -19.49 -25.48
N ASP A 321 -7.27 -20.12 -25.90
CA ASP A 321 -7.40 -21.58 -25.92
C ASP A 321 -6.82 -22.20 -27.21
N THR A 322 -6.47 -21.38 -28.20
CA THR A 322 -5.93 -21.80 -29.50
C THR A 322 -4.69 -20.96 -29.84
N THR A 323 -4.55 -20.50 -31.05
CA THR A 323 -3.50 -19.57 -31.46
C THR A 323 -3.99 -18.13 -31.29
N GLY A 324 -3.18 -17.32 -30.62
CA GLY A 324 -3.45 -15.88 -30.42
C GLY A 324 -2.22 -15.03 -30.68
N THR A 325 -2.44 -13.76 -31.01
CA THR A 325 -1.39 -12.77 -31.17
C THR A 325 -1.68 -11.56 -30.32
N LEU A 326 -0.69 -11.09 -29.56
CA LEU A 326 -0.74 -9.86 -28.80
C LEU A 326 0.29 -8.88 -29.35
N THR A 327 -0.18 -7.73 -29.83
CA THR A 327 0.70 -6.62 -30.23
C THR A 327 0.58 -5.50 -29.20
N THR A 328 1.69 -5.14 -28.56
CA THR A 328 1.70 -4.01 -27.60
C THR A 328 1.59 -2.68 -28.34
N ARG A 329 1.24 -1.62 -27.62
CA ARG A 329 1.53 -0.27 -28.08
C ARG A 329 3.05 -0.09 -28.15
N PRO A 330 3.56 0.89 -28.93
CA PRO A 330 4.97 1.25 -28.89
C PRO A 330 5.41 1.57 -27.47
N VAL A 331 6.52 0.96 -27.06
CA VAL A 331 7.08 1.13 -25.70
C VAL A 331 8.49 1.67 -25.78
N LYS A 332 8.85 2.56 -24.86
CA LYS A 332 10.23 3.00 -24.65
C LYS A 332 10.81 2.22 -23.47
N PHE A 333 12.03 1.76 -23.61
CA PHE A 333 12.74 1.07 -22.54
C PHE A 333 14.24 1.40 -22.59
N THR A 334 14.90 1.24 -21.45
CA THR A 334 16.36 1.48 -21.30
C THR A 334 17.13 0.18 -21.01
N GLY A 335 16.42 -0.90 -20.78
CA GLY A 335 17.01 -2.22 -20.48
C GLY A 335 17.50 -2.95 -21.72
N THR A 336 18.31 -3.97 -21.50
CA THR A 336 18.87 -4.87 -22.52
C THR A 336 18.20 -6.24 -22.57
N HIS A 337 17.21 -6.48 -21.71
CA HIS A 337 16.52 -7.77 -21.59
C HIS A 337 15.01 -7.58 -21.56
N LEU A 338 14.31 -8.43 -22.31
CA LEU A 338 12.86 -8.56 -22.24
C LEU A 338 12.52 -9.75 -21.33
N PHE A 339 11.70 -9.50 -20.30
CA PHE A 339 11.16 -10.52 -19.43
C PHE A 339 9.67 -10.70 -19.71
N LEU A 340 9.23 -11.95 -19.78
CA LEU A 340 7.83 -12.28 -20.01
C LEU A 340 7.33 -13.23 -18.93
N ASN A 341 6.12 -12.98 -18.45
CA ASN A 341 5.36 -13.93 -17.65
C ASN A 341 4.45 -14.72 -18.59
N ALA A 342 4.71 -16.00 -18.76
CA ALA A 342 3.93 -16.85 -19.62
C ALA A 342 3.66 -18.21 -18.97
N ALA A 343 2.45 -18.72 -19.14
CA ALA A 343 2.05 -20.07 -18.80
C ALA A 343 1.77 -20.83 -20.11
N THR A 344 2.75 -21.60 -20.59
CA THR A 344 2.69 -22.31 -21.85
C THR A 344 3.01 -23.79 -21.68
N ALA A 345 2.41 -24.43 -20.65
CA ALA A 345 2.72 -25.80 -20.25
C ALA A 345 2.59 -26.82 -21.39
N ALA A 346 1.67 -26.60 -22.33
CA ALA A 346 1.43 -27.46 -23.50
C ALA A 346 1.51 -26.70 -24.82
N GLY A 347 1.99 -25.46 -24.82
CA GLY A 347 2.02 -24.58 -25.98
C GLY A 347 3.40 -23.99 -26.26
N GLU A 348 3.44 -23.08 -27.20
CA GLU A 348 4.63 -22.33 -27.57
C GLU A 348 4.33 -20.82 -27.54
N LEU A 349 5.24 -20.01 -26.99
CA LEU A 349 5.23 -18.57 -27.11
C LEU A 349 6.39 -18.11 -27.98
N ARG A 350 6.10 -17.32 -29.01
CA ARG A 350 7.10 -16.68 -29.87
C ARG A 350 6.98 -15.17 -29.72
N VAL A 351 8.10 -14.49 -29.81
CA VAL A 351 8.18 -13.03 -29.65
C VAL A 351 8.99 -12.46 -30.80
N GLU A 352 8.51 -11.37 -31.37
CA GLU A 352 9.24 -10.53 -32.32
C GLU A 352 9.21 -9.07 -31.86
N ALA A 353 10.19 -8.28 -32.31
CA ALA A 353 10.21 -6.85 -32.11
C ALA A 353 9.83 -6.13 -33.41
N LEU A 354 8.94 -5.16 -33.29
CA LEU A 354 8.48 -4.31 -34.39
C LEU A 354 8.87 -2.87 -34.14
N ASP A 355 9.16 -2.11 -35.20
CA ASP A 355 9.30 -0.67 -35.15
C ASP A 355 7.93 0.05 -35.12
N GLU A 356 7.94 1.36 -35.08
CA GLU A 356 6.72 2.17 -35.06
C GLU A 356 5.86 1.99 -36.34
N ALA A 357 6.47 1.60 -37.46
CA ALA A 357 5.81 1.29 -38.72
C ALA A 357 5.34 -0.18 -38.78
N ARG A 358 5.46 -0.94 -37.67
CA ARG A 358 5.15 -2.36 -37.54
C ARG A 358 6.00 -3.27 -38.47
N GLN A 359 7.20 -2.82 -38.82
CA GLN A 359 8.18 -3.65 -39.53
C GLN A 359 9.06 -4.38 -38.52
N ILE A 360 9.44 -5.61 -38.89
CA ILE A 360 10.28 -6.46 -38.02
C ILE A 360 11.67 -5.83 -37.86
N ILE A 361 12.11 -5.70 -36.61
CA ILE A 361 13.46 -5.25 -36.27
C ILE A 361 14.42 -6.47 -36.26
N PRO A 362 15.29 -6.66 -37.26
CA PRO A 362 16.27 -7.73 -37.20
C PRO A 362 17.24 -7.57 -36.00
N PRO A 363 17.62 -8.64 -35.33
CA PRO A 363 17.39 -10.04 -35.63
C PRO A 363 16.18 -10.67 -34.88
N PHE A 364 15.29 -9.86 -34.33
CA PHE A 364 14.20 -10.30 -33.43
C PHE A 364 12.97 -10.73 -34.22
N THR A 365 13.07 -11.88 -34.90
CA THR A 365 12.01 -12.48 -35.71
C THR A 365 11.40 -13.69 -35.02
N LEU A 366 10.16 -14.06 -35.34
CA LEU A 366 9.48 -15.25 -34.79
C LEU A 366 10.20 -16.58 -35.09
N ASP A 367 11.03 -16.62 -36.11
CA ASP A 367 11.68 -17.88 -36.59
C ASP A 367 12.96 -18.22 -35.84
N ARG A 368 13.47 -17.33 -35.00
CA ARG A 368 14.72 -17.58 -34.28
C ARG A 368 14.51 -18.45 -33.04
N LYS A 369 15.40 -19.46 -32.87
CA LYS A 369 15.39 -20.30 -31.65
C LYS A 369 15.54 -19.53 -30.34
N SER A 370 16.16 -18.34 -30.37
CA SER A 370 16.33 -17.46 -29.21
C SER A 370 15.06 -16.72 -28.79
N THR A 371 14.03 -16.73 -29.64
CA THR A 371 12.70 -16.14 -29.34
C THR A 371 11.67 -17.18 -28.93
N ARG A 372 12.05 -18.48 -28.87
CA ARG A 372 11.19 -19.54 -28.34
C ARG A 372 11.28 -19.62 -26.83
N LEU A 373 10.11 -19.59 -26.19
CA LEU A 373 9.98 -19.76 -24.76
C LEU A 373 9.20 -21.03 -24.48
N ASN A 374 9.84 -21.98 -23.84
CA ASN A 374 9.15 -23.06 -23.15
C ASN A 374 8.86 -22.63 -21.71
N SER A 375 7.75 -23.06 -21.15
CA SER A 375 7.26 -22.70 -19.80
C SER A 375 8.40 -22.46 -18.80
N SER A 376 8.47 -21.25 -18.22
CA SER A 376 9.38 -20.81 -17.15
C SER A 376 10.74 -20.20 -17.55
N HIS A 377 10.98 -19.70 -18.74
CA HIS A 377 12.30 -19.18 -19.12
C HIS A 377 12.37 -17.66 -19.27
N ARG A 378 13.47 -17.08 -18.77
CA ARG A 378 13.88 -15.70 -19.03
C ARG A 378 14.58 -15.63 -20.39
N ILE A 379 14.19 -14.70 -21.25
CA ILE A 379 14.99 -14.40 -22.45
C ILE A 379 16.19 -13.55 -22.03
N ARG A 380 17.39 -14.03 -22.33
CA ARG A 380 18.60 -13.19 -22.36
C ARG A 380 18.92 -12.90 -23.82
N THR A 381 18.95 -11.63 -24.18
CA THR A 381 19.48 -11.18 -25.49
C THR A 381 20.96 -10.91 -25.38
#